data_095fe669fdae096ae6198f1f456744e4
#
_entry.id   095fe669fdae096ae6198f1f456744e4
#
_cell.length_a   1.000
_cell.length_b   1.000
_cell.length_c   1.000
_cell.angle_alpha   90.00
_cell.angle_beta   90.00
_cell.angle_gamma   90.00
#
_symmetry.space_group_name_H-M   'P 1'
#
loop_
_entity.id
_entity.type
_entity.pdbx_description
1 polymer ?
#
loop_
_entity_poly.entity_id
_entity_poly.type
_entity_poly.pdbx_seq_one_letter_code
_entity_poly.pdbx_strand_id
1 'polypeptide(L)'
;MRFRHLFISAAILSSCSVPDGDRMPILIDAVIDGDTSEYSFRKGDRMGLYAVWPAGEMTPAGNCVDNAGFTYDGSSWSSERQILWTDDVTPADLYCYCPYRENLEDAGKLVFETRASQDTEENYHASEFLYGKILNVEPTTETVKITARSLMSRFCITVLPGAGYTEERLEAEGISISLVGLRTAAEIDLVTGTPAATGEMQRIIPLRTESGWKAMIVPQKVTGWDVINMAVGGKSCHLGMDVIFEPGKLYACTITVDELVDGVNLGIDSWEDHGIDYGGNVD
;
A
#
# COMPACT_ATOMS: atom_id res chain seq x y z
N MET A 1 49.26 52.75 26.63
CA MET A 1 48.17 52.30 25.78
C MET A 1 48.65 51.18 24.85
N ARG A 2 48.38 49.93 25.14
CA ARG A 2 48.85 48.82 24.34
C ARG A 2 47.61 48.23 23.57
N PHE A 3 47.62 48.40 22.24
CA PHE A 3 46.61 47.77 21.35
C PHE A 3 46.96 46.31 21.18
N ARG A 4 46.02 45.40 21.60
CA ARG A 4 46.03 43.98 21.31
C ARG A 4 45.31 43.78 19.99
N HIS A 5 46.01 43.35 18.95
CA HIS A 5 45.39 42.85 17.71
C HIS A 5 44.86 41.44 17.95
N LEU A 6 43.55 41.34 17.80
CA LEU A 6 42.85 40.04 17.81
C LEU A 6 42.86 39.49 16.37
N PHE A 7 43.63 38.44 16.12
CA PHE A 7 43.55 37.70 14.86
C PHE A 7 42.37 36.76 14.92
N ILE A 8 41.31 37.02 14.13
CA ILE A 8 40.24 36.11 13.88
C ILE A 8 40.68 35.23 12.71
N SER A 9 41.04 33.98 13.00
CA SER A 9 41.29 32.94 12.00
C SER A 9 39.92 32.44 11.47
N ALA A 10 39.54 32.87 10.27
CA ALA A 10 38.42 32.30 9.56
C ALA A 10 38.86 30.92 9.02
N ALA A 11 38.37 29.87 9.62
CA ALA A 11 38.47 28.52 9.04
C ALA A 11 37.55 28.47 7.82
N ILE A 12 38.12 28.49 6.63
CA ILE A 12 37.41 28.20 5.39
C ILE A 12 37.18 26.70 5.36
N LEU A 13 35.98 26.29 5.69
CA LEU A 13 35.52 24.91 5.41
C LEU A 13 35.36 24.83 3.88
N SER A 14 36.39 24.32 3.22
CA SER A 14 36.32 23.94 1.82
C SER A 14 35.42 22.71 1.72
N SER A 15 34.14 22.90 1.43
CA SER A 15 33.31 21.74 1.00
C SER A 15 33.79 21.34 -0.39
N CYS A 16 34.57 20.30 -0.50
CA CYS A 16 34.81 19.60 -1.77
C CYS A 16 33.49 19.04 -2.28
N SER A 17 32.73 19.82 -3.03
CA SER A 17 31.63 19.27 -3.81
C SER A 17 32.21 18.52 -5.00
N VAL A 18 32.00 17.21 -5.07
CA VAL A 18 32.32 16.39 -6.25
C VAL A 18 31.53 16.97 -7.44
N PRO A 19 32.16 17.21 -8.61
CA PRO A 19 31.44 17.64 -9.79
C PRO A 19 30.37 16.61 -10.18
N ASP A 20 29.19 17.04 -10.63
CA ASP A 20 28.07 16.14 -10.99
C ASP A 20 28.46 15.05 -12.01
N GLY A 21 29.48 15.28 -12.84
CA GLY A 21 29.97 14.32 -13.83
C GLY A 21 30.69 13.08 -13.26
N ASP A 22 31.11 13.13 -11.98
CA ASP A 22 31.86 12.04 -11.35
C ASP A 22 31.01 11.29 -10.29
N ARG A 23 29.75 11.70 -10.08
CA ARG A 23 28.86 11.06 -9.11
C ARG A 23 28.19 9.82 -9.70
N MET A 24 28.06 8.77 -8.89
CA MET A 24 27.38 7.55 -9.28
C MET A 24 25.86 7.72 -9.32
N PRO A 25 25.15 7.15 -10.32
CA PRO A 25 23.69 7.11 -10.31
C PRO A 25 23.16 6.14 -9.27
N ILE A 26 22.01 6.48 -8.66
CA ILE A 26 21.23 5.55 -7.85
C ILE A 26 20.36 4.73 -8.80
N LEU A 27 20.63 3.42 -8.89
CA LEU A 27 19.81 2.47 -9.61
C LEU A 27 18.89 1.75 -8.62
N ILE A 28 17.58 1.76 -8.88
CA ILE A 28 16.57 1.19 -7.98
C ILE A 28 15.83 0.05 -8.67
N ASP A 29 15.61 -1.03 -7.92
CA ASP A 29 14.65 -2.08 -8.23
C ASP A 29 13.69 -2.23 -7.04
N ALA A 30 12.41 -1.91 -7.24
CA ALA A 30 11.38 -2.14 -6.26
C ALA A 30 10.76 -3.52 -6.47
N VAL A 31 10.72 -4.33 -5.42
CA VAL A 31 10.06 -5.64 -5.42
C VAL A 31 8.97 -5.67 -4.37
N ILE A 32 7.95 -6.49 -4.57
CA ILE A 32 6.85 -6.62 -3.62
C ILE A 32 7.15 -7.77 -2.67
N ASP A 33 6.95 -7.55 -1.38
CA ASP A 33 7.14 -8.57 -0.35
C ASP A 33 6.07 -9.66 -0.43
N GLY A 34 6.50 -10.91 -0.22
CA GLY A 34 5.63 -12.09 -0.22
C GLY A 34 5.52 -12.79 -1.58
N ASP A 35 4.99 -14.01 -1.56
CA ASP A 35 4.64 -14.79 -2.75
C ASP A 35 3.32 -14.26 -3.31
N THR A 36 3.43 -13.17 -4.05
CA THR A 36 2.27 -12.51 -4.63
C THR A 36 2.14 -12.87 -6.10
N SER A 37 1.79 -14.13 -6.39
CA SER A 37 1.28 -14.50 -7.70
C SER A 37 0.09 -13.61 -8.13
N GLU A 38 -0.52 -12.89 -7.17
CA GLU A 38 -1.68 -12.03 -7.39
C GLU A 38 -1.35 -10.56 -7.62
N TYR A 39 -0.18 -10.06 -7.17
CA TYR A 39 0.21 -8.66 -7.36
C TYR A 39 1.65 -8.55 -7.85
N SER A 40 1.82 -7.96 -9.01
CA SER A 40 3.11 -7.61 -9.59
C SER A 40 3.05 -6.21 -10.18
N PHE A 41 4.17 -5.53 -10.21
CA PHE A 41 4.26 -4.27 -10.95
C PHE A 41 3.95 -4.49 -12.43
N ARG A 42 3.17 -3.56 -12.99
CA ARG A 42 2.75 -3.58 -14.40
C ARG A 42 3.48 -2.49 -15.16
N LYS A 43 3.73 -2.74 -16.43
CA LYS A 43 4.30 -1.72 -17.30
C LYS A 43 3.46 -0.44 -17.25
N GLY A 44 4.11 0.67 -16.92
CA GLY A 44 3.48 1.97 -16.74
C GLY A 44 3.20 2.33 -15.27
N ASP A 45 3.38 1.42 -14.32
CA ASP A 45 3.33 1.75 -12.91
C ASP A 45 4.39 2.80 -12.58
N ARG A 46 4.01 3.72 -11.68
CA ARG A 46 4.89 4.80 -11.25
C ARG A 46 5.07 4.77 -9.74
N MET A 47 6.31 4.95 -9.28
CA MET A 47 6.63 5.09 -7.85
C MET A 47 7.30 6.42 -7.56
N GLY A 48 7.15 6.91 -6.32
CA GLY A 48 7.90 8.02 -5.77
C GLY A 48 9.07 7.53 -4.93
N LEU A 49 10.21 8.20 -5.04
CA LEU A 49 11.42 7.94 -4.25
C LEU A 49 11.76 9.15 -3.41
N TYR A 50 12.06 8.91 -2.15
CA TYR A 50 12.73 9.86 -1.25
C TYR A 50 14.08 9.31 -0.85
N ALA A 51 15.05 10.21 -0.65
CA ALA A 51 16.37 9.81 -0.15
C ALA A 51 16.90 10.83 0.86
N VAL A 52 17.48 10.33 1.94
CA VAL A 52 18.02 11.11 3.06
C VAL A 52 19.50 10.82 3.20
N TRP A 53 20.34 11.85 3.14
CA TRP A 53 21.79 11.83 3.37
C TRP A 53 22.21 12.86 4.42
N PRO A 54 23.13 12.54 5.32
CA PRO A 54 23.51 11.16 5.70
C PRO A 54 22.28 10.37 6.12
N ALA A 55 22.38 9.03 6.18
CA ALA A 55 21.30 8.17 6.64
C ALA A 55 20.69 8.69 7.95
N GLY A 56 19.37 8.77 8.02
CA GLY A 56 18.63 9.35 9.13
C GLY A 56 17.12 9.38 8.87
N GLU A 57 16.38 10.01 9.76
CA GLU A 57 14.92 10.07 9.62
C GLU A 57 14.51 10.94 8.43
N MET A 58 13.61 10.40 7.61
CA MET A 58 12.92 11.15 6.57
C MET A 58 12.06 12.25 7.19
N THR A 59 12.05 13.42 6.56
CA THR A 59 11.17 14.54 6.92
C THR A 59 10.02 14.68 5.93
N PRO A 60 8.91 15.32 6.30
CA PRO A 60 7.78 15.55 5.39
C PRO A 60 8.15 16.28 4.10
N ALA A 61 9.17 17.12 4.13
CA ALA A 61 9.74 17.82 2.99
C ALA A 61 11.18 18.29 3.31
N GLY A 62 11.96 18.61 2.28
CA GLY A 62 13.33 19.11 2.42
C GLY A 62 14.38 18.01 2.60
N ASN A 63 14.10 16.81 2.15
CA ASN A 63 15.07 15.72 2.06
C ASN A 63 16.03 15.96 0.88
N CYS A 64 17.11 15.21 0.81
CA CYS A 64 18.06 15.35 -0.31
C CYS A 64 17.45 15.00 -1.66
N VAL A 65 16.53 14.02 -1.67
CA VAL A 65 15.61 13.75 -2.78
C VAL A 65 14.20 13.73 -2.23
N ASP A 66 13.38 14.65 -2.71
CA ASP A 66 11.96 14.68 -2.43
C ASP A 66 11.19 14.22 -3.66
N ASN A 67 10.40 13.15 -3.49
CA ASN A 67 9.38 12.69 -4.42
C ASN A 67 9.84 12.54 -5.87
N ALA A 68 11.00 11.91 -6.10
CA ALA A 68 11.46 11.63 -7.45
C ALA A 68 10.61 10.53 -8.10
N GLY A 69 10.00 10.84 -9.26
CA GLY A 69 9.16 9.89 -9.99
C GLY A 69 9.97 8.88 -10.78
N PHE A 70 9.63 7.59 -10.62
CA PHE A 70 10.14 6.47 -11.41
C PHE A 70 8.99 5.81 -12.15
N THR A 71 9.26 5.25 -13.33
CA THR A 71 8.30 4.50 -14.15
C THR A 71 8.84 3.10 -14.42
N TYR A 72 7.99 2.10 -14.29
CA TYR A 72 8.29 0.71 -14.61
C TYR A 72 8.02 0.42 -16.08
N ASP A 73 9.01 -0.08 -16.82
CA ASP A 73 8.86 -0.38 -18.25
C ASP A 73 8.36 -1.81 -18.54
N GLY A 74 8.20 -2.62 -17.49
CA GLY A 74 7.86 -4.05 -17.51
C GLY A 74 9.05 -4.95 -17.14
N SER A 75 10.25 -4.37 -16.96
CA SER A 75 11.46 -5.08 -16.56
C SER A 75 12.33 -4.32 -15.58
N SER A 76 12.31 -3.00 -15.64
CA SER A 76 13.16 -2.13 -14.82
C SER A 76 12.47 -0.79 -14.48
N TRP A 77 12.96 -0.15 -13.42
CA TRP A 77 12.55 1.17 -13.01
C TRP A 77 13.49 2.24 -13.56
N SER A 78 12.93 3.32 -14.08
CA SER A 78 13.71 4.46 -14.57
C SER A 78 13.05 5.78 -14.20
N SER A 79 13.86 6.81 -13.92
CA SER A 79 13.36 8.16 -13.69
C SER A 79 13.74 9.08 -14.84
N GLU A 80 12.91 10.11 -15.09
CA GLU A 80 13.19 11.14 -16.10
C GLU A 80 14.45 11.95 -15.77
N ARG A 81 14.71 12.14 -14.47
CA ARG A 81 15.89 12.83 -13.97
C ARG A 81 16.80 11.85 -13.25
N GLN A 82 18.06 11.78 -13.64
CA GLN A 82 19.05 10.96 -12.96
C GLN A 82 19.19 11.42 -11.50
N ILE A 83 19.06 10.47 -10.59
CA ILE A 83 19.32 10.68 -9.16
C ILE A 83 20.73 10.17 -8.88
N LEU A 84 21.54 10.99 -8.22
CA LEU A 84 22.96 10.71 -7.99
C LEU A 84 23.23 10.58 -6.49
N TRP A 85 24.13 9.70 -6.12
CA TRP A 85 24.69 9.66 -4.77
C TRP A 85 25.35 11.02 -4.45
N THR A 86 25.27 11.44 -3.19
CA THR A 86 25.91 12.71 -2.76
C THR A 86 27.42 12.65 -2.86
N ASP A 87 27.99 11.52 -2.48
CA ASP A 87 29.41 11.16 -2.56
C ASP A 87 29.54 9.62 -2.66
N ASP A 88 30.75 9.09 -2.53
CA ASP A 88 31.09 7.67 -2.64
C ASP A 88 31.26 6.94 -1.29
N VAL A 89 30.96 7.61 -0.16
CA VAL A 89 31.23 7.08 1.18
C VAL A 89 30.07 7.27 2.17
N THR A 90 29.19 8.23 1.96
CA THR A 90 28.11 8.55 2.90
C THR A 90 26.86 7.71 2.64
N PRO A 91 26.44 6.83 3.59
CA PRO A 91 25.24 6.03 3.41
C PRO A 91 23.96 6.89 3.37
N ALA A 92 22.94 6.37 2.69
CA ALA A 92 21.62 6.99 2.59
C ALA A 92 20.51 6.05 3.07
N ASP A 93 19.40 6.64 3.51
CA ASP A 93 18.14 5.96 3.68
C ASP A 93 17.25 6.25 2.48
N LEU A 94 16.67 5.20 1.89
CA LEU A 94 15.81 5.29 0.71
C LEU A 94 14.42 4.80 1.05
N TYR A 95 13.41 5.56 0.58
CA TYR A 95 12.00 5.28 0.79
C TYR A 95 11.27 5.32 -0.55
N CYS A 96 10.41 4.36 -0.81
CA CYS A 96 9.59 4.35 -2.02
C CYS A 96 8.11 4.10 -1.72
N TYR A 97 7.24 4.56 -2.61
CA TYR A 97 5.82 4.30 -2.56
C TYR A 97 5.20 4.23 -3.96
N CYS A 98 4.14 3.46 -4.10
CA CYS A 98 3.36 3.32 -5.33
C CYS A 98 1.87 3.23 -4.96
N PRO A 99 0.98 3.95 -5.66
CA PRO A 99 1.18 4.75 -6.87
C PRO A 99 1.75 6.16 -6.61
N TYR A 100 2.58 6.64 -7.52
CA TYR A 100 3.20 7.97 -7.47
C TYR A 100 2.20 9.11 -7.48
N ARG A 101 2.46 10.14 -6.69
CA ARG A 101 1.74 11.43 -6.69
C ARG A 101 2.71 12.54 -7.09
N GLU A 102 2.48 13.15 -8.23
CA GLU A 102 3.33 14.20 -8.79
C GLU A 102 3.27 15.44 -7.87
N ASN A 103 3.00 16.15 -7.41
CA ASN A 103 2.94 17.40 -6.60
C ASN A 103 2.67 17.11 -5.11
N LEU A 104 3.38 16.15 -4.54
CA LEU A 104 3.29 15.87 -3.11
C LEU A 104 4.24 16.82 -2.35
N GLU A 105 3.67 17.81 -1.67
CA GLU A 105 4.41 18.82 -0.90
C GLU A 105 4.74 18.36 0.53
N ASP A 106 3.94 17.49 1.10
CA ASP A 106 4.08 16.99 2.48
C ASP A 106 3.96 15.46 2.46
N ALA A 107 5.09 14.78 2.62
CA ALA A 107 5.13 13.32 2.65
C ALA A 107 4.41 12.70 3.86
N GLY A 108 4.16 13.48 4.91
CA GLY A 108 3.37 13.04 6.08
C GLY A 108 1.85 13.05 5.84
N LYS A 109 1.37 13.56 4.69
CA LYS A 109 -0.07 13.78 4.44
C LYS A 109 -0.52 13.40 3.03
N LEU A 110 -0.08 12.25 2.54
CA LEU A 110 -0.53 11.76 1.25
C LEU A 110 -1.96 11.22 1.36
N VAL A 111 -2.90 11.81 0.62
CA VAL A 111 -4.26 11.27 0.53
C VAL A 111 -4.34 10.23 -0.58
N PHE A 112 -4.79 9.04 -0.22
CA PHE A 112 -5.05 7.93 -1.13
C PHE A 112 -6.49 7.46 -1.01
N GLU A 113 -7.11 7.08 -2.12
CA GLU A 113 -8.46 6.50 -2.15
C GLU A 113 -8.44 5.14 -2.86
N THR A 114 -8.92 4.09 -2.19
CA THR A 114 -9.30 2.85 -2.86
C THR A 114 -10.55 3.08 -3.70
N ARG A 115 -10.71 2.35 -4.80
CA ARG A 115 -11.92 2.45 -5.64
C ARG A 115 -13.14 1.91 -4.89
N ALA A 116 -14.24 2.65 -4.93
CA ALA A 116 -15.52 2.15 -4.42
C ALA A 116 -16.06 1.00 -5.30
N SER A 117 -15.89 1.05 -6.62
CA SER A 117 -16.10 -0.10 -7.50
C SER A 117 -14.76 -0.77 -7.79
N GLN A 118 -14.55 -1.95 -7.21
CA GLN A 118 -13.36 -2.78 -7.42
C GLN A 118 -13.70 -4.03 -8.26
N ASP A 119 -14.80 -4.00 -9.00
CA ASP A 119 -15.38 -5.09 -9.78
C ASP A 119 -14.59 -5.49 -11.03
N THR A 120 -13.49 -4.80 -11.31
CA THR A 120 -12.53 -5.13 -12.36
C THR A 120 -11.12 -5.29 -11.80
N GLU A 121 -10.28 -6.11 -12.46
CA GLU A 121 -8.87 -6.26 -12.08
C GLU A 121 -8.11 -4.93 -12.08
N GLU A 122 -8.46 -4.00 -12.99
CA GLU A 122 -7.86 -2.67 -13.04
C GLU A 122 -8.20 -1.84 -11.79
N ASN A 123 -9.48 -1.79 -11.42
CA ASN A 123 -9.93 -1.02 -10.25
C ASN A 123 -9.44 -1.64 -8.93
N TYR A 124 -9.40 -2.99 -8.86
CA TYR A 124 -8.83 -3.69 -7.73
C TYR A 124 -7.34 -3.36 -7.59
N HIS A 125 -6.57 -3.44 -8.68
CA HIS A 125 -5.15 -3.09 -8.70
C HIS A 125 -4.93 -1.60 -8.33
N ALA A 126 -5.75 -0.69 -8.86
CA ALA A 126 -5.68 0.74 -8.53
C ALA A 126 -6.05 1.07 -7.07
N SER A 127 -6.55 0.10 -6.32
CA SER A 127 -6.87 0.22 -4.89
C SER A 127 -5.73 -0.24 -3.97
N GLU A 128 -4.61 -0.71 -4.54
CA GLU A 128 -3.41 -1.07 -3.79
C GLU A 128 -2.53 0.14 -3.53
N PHE A 129 -1.93 0.20 -2.35
CA PHE A 129 -0.90 1.16 -2.01
C PHE A 129 0.30 0.46 -1.40
N LEU A 130 1.45 0.60 -2.04
CA LEU A 130 2.71 -0.03 -1.64
C LEU A 130 3.65 0.99 -1.03
N TYR A 131 4.38 0.57 -0.02
CA TYR A 131 5.41 1.35 0.64
C TYR A 131 6.60 0.46 0.99
N GLY A 132 7.81 0.97 0.77
CA GLY A 132 9.06 0.28 1.09
C GLY A 132 10.13 1.24 1.56
N LYS A 133 11.04 0.73 2.40
CA LYS A 133 12.24 1.46 2.80
C LYS A 133 13.42 0.53 2.93
N ILE A 134 14.60 1.07 2.69
CA ILE A 134 15.88 0.44 2.97
C ILE A 134 16.78 1.47 3.62
N LEU A 135 17.41 1.11 4.74
CA LEU A 135 18.15 2.03 5.58
C LEU A 135 19.64 1.78 5.47
N ASN A 136 20.42 2.84 5.65
CA ASN A 136 21.88 2.79 5.73
C ASN A 136 22.55 2.12 4.51
N VAL A 137 22.09 2.50 3.32
CA VAL A 137 22.60 1.96 2.04
C VAL A 137 23.90 2.68 1.69
N GLU A 138 24.98 1.91 1.61
CA GLU A 138 26.27 2.42 1.13
C GLU A 138 26.18 2.81 -0.36
N PRO A 139 26.85 3.89 -0.77
CA PRO A 139 26.91 4.27 -2.18
C PRO A 139 27.41 3.10 -3.05
N THR A 140 26.70 2.81 -4.15
CA THR A 140 27.01 1.67 -5.01
C THR A 140 26.65 1.97 -6.46
N THR A 141 27.33 1.30 -7.38
CA THR A 141 26.97 1.25 -8.81
C THR A 141 26.00 0.10 -9.12
N GLU A 142 25.75 -0.78 -8.14
CA GLU A 142 24.78 -1.86 -8.28
C GLU A 142 23.36 -1.35 -8.06
N THR A 143 22.39 -2.12 -8.53
CA THR A 143 20.97 -1.81 -8.33
C THR A 143 20.57 -2.07 -6.87
N VAL A 144 20.07 -1.04 -6.19
CA VAL A 144 19.54 -1.13 -4.83
C VAL A 144 18.13 -1.71 -4.90
N LYS A 145 17.94 -2.85 -4.22
CA LYS A 145 16.65 -3.52 -4.16
C LYS A 145 15.87 -3.04 -2.94
N ILE A 146 14.70 -2.44 -3.17
CA ILE A 146 13.78 -2.00 -2.11
C ILE A 146 12.58 -2.93 -2.08
N THR A 147 12.33 -3.57 -0.93
CA THR A 147 11.14 -4.40 -0.73
C THR A 147 9.98 -3.52 -0.29
N ALA A 148 8.93 -3.47 -1.11
CA ALA A 148 7.69 -2.74 -0.83
C ALA A 148 6.61 -3.71 -0.33
N ARG A 149 5.80 -3.25 0.62
CA ARG A 149 4.67 -3.98 1.19
C ARG A 149 3.38 -3.22 0.99
N SER A 150 2.25 -3.93 0.97
CA SER A 150 0.93 -3.30 0.99
C SER A 150 0.70 -2.51 2.28
N LEU A 151 0.15 -1.32 2.17
CA LEU A 151 -0.43 -0.59 3.29
C LEU A 151 -1.95 -0.78 3.38
N MET A 152 -2.56 -1.48 2.43
CA MET A 152 -3.98 -1.82 2.46
C MET A 152 -4.19 -3.20 3.07
N SER A 153 -5.43 -3.51 3.47
CA SER A 153 -5.84 -4.84 3.91
C SER A 153 -6.57 -5.54 2.76
N ARG A 154 -6.31 -6.81 2.56
CA ARG A 154 -7.05 -7.63 1.60
C ARG A 154 -8.17 -8.37 2.30
N PHE A 155 -9.39 -8.30 1.77
CA PHE A 155 -10.54 -9.02 2.27
C PHE A 155 -11.09 -9.97 1.22
N CYS A 156 -11.09 -11.28 1.52
CA CYS A 156 -11.57 -12.36 0.65
C CYS A 156 -12.85 -12.95 1.23
N ILE A 157 -13.85 -13.19 0.38
CA ILE A 157 -15.14 -13.76 0.75
C ILE A 157 -15.40 -14.98 -0.11
N THR A 158 -15.60 -16.14 0.53
CA THR A 158 -16.02 -17.38 -0.12
C THR A 158 -17.47 -17.65 0.25
N VAL A 159 -18.30 -18.07 -0.70
CA VAL A 159 -19.70 -18.43 -0.45
C VAL A 159 -19.88 -19.90 -0.76
N LEU A 160 -20.40 -20.64 0.21
CA LEU A 160 -20.65 -22.08 0.14
C LEU A 160 -22.16 -22.40 0.21
N PRO A 161 -22.63 -23.43 -0.48
CA PRO A 161 -23.98 -23.91 -0.32
C PRO A 161 -24.14 -24.61 1.03
N GLY A 162 -25.22 -24.32 1.73
CA GLY A 162 -25.66 -24.98 2.96
C GLY A 162 -26.94 -25.80 2.75
N ALA A 163 -27.76 -25.94 3.79
CA ALA A 163 -28.97 -26.72 3.73
C ALA A 163 -29.95 -26.18 2.67
N GLY A 164 -30.35 -27.06 1.74
CA GLY A 164 -31.31 -26.74 0.68
C GLY A 164 -30.71 -26.05 -0.55
N TYR A 165 -29.39 -25.73 -0.56
CA TYR A 165 -28.68 -25.23 -1.71
C TYR A 165 -27.65 -26.22 -2.26
N THR A 166 -27.37 -26.11 -3.55
CA THR A 166 -26.22 -26.71 -4.23
C THR A 166 -25.43 -25.59 -4.92
N GLU A 167 -24.20 -25.89 -5.36
CA GLU A 167 -23.38 -24.92 -6.11
C GLU A 167 -24.11 -24.47 -7.38
N GLU A 168 -24.70 -25.39 -8.14
CA GLU A 168 -25.41 -25.08 -9.38
C GLU A 168 -26.65 -24.20 -9.12
N ARG A 169 -27.33 -24.41 -7.98
CA ARG A 169 -28.49 -23.59 -7.60
C ARG A 169 -28.04 -22.18 -7.22
N LEU A 170 -26.97 -22.03 -6.43
CA LEU A 170 -26.41 -20.73 -6.08
C LEU A 170 -25.96 -19.95 -7.32
N GLU A 171 -25.33 -20.64 -8.28
CA GLU A 171 -24.95 -20.04 -9.57
C GLU A 171 -26.17 -19.59 -10.37
N ALA A 172 -27.20 -20.42 -10.48
CA ALA A 172 -28.40 -20.12 -11.24
C ALA A 172 -29.22 -18.97 -10.65
N GLU A 173 -29.33 -18.88 -9.31
CA GLU A 173 -30.02 -17.78 -8.64
C GLU A 173 -29.21 -16.49 -8.66
N GLY A 174 -27.89 -16.56 -8.81
CA GLY A 174 -26.97 -15.45 -8.83
C GLY A 174 -26.71 -14.86 -7.45
N ILE A 175 -25.44 -14.55 -7.20
CA ILE A 175 -24.98 -13.93 -5.95
C ILE A 175 -24.41 -12.56 -6.27
N SER A 176 -24.83 -11.55 -5.51
CA SER A 176 -24.18 -10.25 -5.51
C SER A 176 -23.72 -9.89 -4.10
N ILE A 177 -22.51 -9.32 -3.99
CA ILE A 177 -21.93 -8.87 -2.72
C ILE A 177 -21.51 -7.41 -2.84
N SER A 178 -21.75 -6.66 -1.78
CA SER A 178 -21.17 -5.35 -1.58
C SER A 178 -20.80 -5.18 -0.11
N LEU A 179 -19.73 -4.41 0.14
CA LEU A 179 -19.31 -4.04 1.48
C LEU A 179 -19.78 -2.62 1.76
N VAL A 180 -20.29 -2.36 2.96
CA VAL A 180 -20.83 -1.06 3.36
C VAL A 180 -20.26 -0.62 4.70
N GLY A 181 -20.37 0.66 5.01
CA GLY A 181 -19.88 1.18 6.27
C GLY A 181 -18.35 1.26 6.40
N LEU A 182 -17.65 1.21 5.26
CA LEU A 182 -16.20 1.28 5.20
C LEU A 182 -15.74 2.60 4.58
N ARG A 183 -14.70 3.20 5.15
CA ARG A 183 -14.01 4.34 4.55
C ARG A 183 -13.11 3.84 3.43
N THR A 184 -13.12 4.57 2.32
CA THR A 184 -12.28 4.27 1.15
C THR A 184 -11.07 5.19 1.03
N ALA A 185 -11.05 6.29 1.79
CA ALA A 185 -9.92 7.21 1.81
C ALA A 185 -9.00 6.94 3.01
N ALA A 186 -7.70 7.11 2.79
CA ALA A 186 -6.67 7.11 3.83
C ALA A 186 -5.77 8.35 3.69
N GLU A 187 -5.35 8.91 4.82
CA GLU A 187 -4.17 9.76 4.91
C GLU A 187 -2.98 8.85 5.23
N ILE A 188 -1.96 8.88 4.39
CA ILE A 188 -0.77 8.04 4.52
C ILE A 188 0.40 8.93 4.90
N ASP A 189 1.01 8.63 6.03
CA ASP A 189 2.28 9.21 6.44
C ASP A 189 3.43 8.37 5.85
N LEU A 190 4.10 8.88 4.81
CA LEU A 190 5.23 8.20 4.19
C LEU A 190 6.50 8.25 5.05
N VAL A 191 6.58 9.14 6.03
CA VAL A 191 7.71 9.18 6.98
C VAL A 191 7.74 7.90 7.82
N THR A 192 6.57 7.50 8.31
CA THR A 192 6.40 6.32 9.16
C THR A 192 5.92 5.07 8.38
N GLY A 193 5.35 5.25 7.19
CA GLY A 193 4.71 4.17 6.44
C GLY A 193 3.38 3.73 7.06
N THR A 194 2.61 4.66 7.66
CA THR A 194 1.35 4.34 8.36
C THR A 194 0.14 4.97 7.67
N PRO A 195 -0.90 4.18 7.35
CA PRO A 195 -2.18 4.67 6.85
C PRO A 195 -3.15 4.97 7.99
N ALA A 196 -3.96 6.01 7.85
CA ALA A 196 -5.08 6.34 8.72
C ALA A 196 -6.36 6.53 7.91
N ALA A 197 -7.42 5.78 8.19
CA ALA A 197 -8.69 5.88 7.47
C ALA A 197 -9.35 7.25 7.68
N THR A 198 -9.77 7.89 6.59
CA THR A 198 -10.39 9.22 6.56
C THR A 198 -11.59 9.25 5.63
N GLY A 199 -12.23 10.41 5.50
CA GLY A 199 -13.33 10.61 4.56
C GLY A 199 -14.64 9.95 4.99
N GLU A 200 -15.59 9.90 4.07
CA GLU A 200 -16.93 9.34 4.27
C GLU A 200 -16.92 7.81 4.08
N MET A 201 -17.85 7.14 4.73
CA MET A 201 -18.11 5.71 4.50
C MET A 201 -18.79 5.51 3.15
N GLN A 202 -18.35 4.52 2.38
CA GLN A 202 -18.87 4.22 1.08
C GLN A 202 -19.29 2.75 0.96
N ARG A 203 -19.97 2.44 -0.15
CA ARG A 203 -20.23 1.08 -0.58
C ARG A 203 -19.08 0.64 -1.49
N ILE A 204 -18.46 -0.50 -1.18
CA ILE A 204 -17.44 -1.12 -2.02
C ILE A 204 -18.08 -2.29 -2.78
N ILE A 205 -17.89 -2.34 -4.08
CA ILE A 205 -18.21 -3.49 -4.92
C ILE A 205 -16.94 -4.30 -5.11
N PRO A 206 -16.84 -5.50 -4.52
CA PRO A 206 -15.63 -6.31 -4.59
C PRO A 206 -15.45 -6.95 -5.97
N LEU A 207 -14.20 -7.33 -6.29
CA LEU A 207 -13.89 -8.11 -7.48
C LEU A 207 -14.37 -9.55 -7.31
N ARG A 208 -15.14 -10.04 -8.28
CA ARG A 208 -15.49 -11.47 -8.35
C ARG A 208 -14.32 -12.26 -8.93
N THR A 209 -13.99 -13.38 -8.29
CA THR A 209 -12.96 -14.32 -8.72
C THR A 209 -13.60 -15.71 -8.92
N GLU A 210 -12.82 -16.68 -9.37
CA GLU A 210 -13.26 -18.07 -9.47
C GLU A 210 -13.61 -18.70 -8.09
N SER A 211 -12.91 -18.25 -7.03
CA SER A 211 -13.07 -18.78 -5.66
C SER A 211 -13.99 -17.94 -4.77
N GLY A 212 -14.55 -16.82 -5.27
CA GLY A 212 -15.38 -15.93 -4.47
C GLY A 212 -15.24 -14.46 -4.83
N TRP A 213 -15.05 -13.60 -3.84
CA TRP A 213 -14.86 -12.15 -4.01
C TRP A 213 -13.66 -11.67 -3.22
N LYS A 214 -13.00 -10.62 -3.73
CA LYS A 214 -11.90 -9.96 -3.03
C LYS A 214 -12.02 -8.44 -3.12
N ALA A 215 -11.58 -7.74 -2.07
CA ALA A 215 -11.52 -6.28 -2.03
C ALA A 215 -10.28 -5.79 -1.29
N MET A 216 -9.76 -4.63 -1.70
CA MET A 216 -8.78 -3.86 -0.96
C MET A 216 -9.50 -2.91 -0.01
N ILE A 217 -9.17 -2.99 1.26
CA ILE A 217 -9.80 -2.22 2.35
C ILE A 217 -8.75 -1.32 2.96
N VAL A 218 -9.09 -0.05 3.14
CA VAL A 218 -8.28 0.86 3.95
C VAL A 218 -8.24 0.34 5.40
N PRO A 219 -7.05 0.22 6.02
CA PRO A 219 -6.94 -0.23 7.40
C PRO A 219 -7.80 0.58 8.35
N GLN A 220 -8.73 -0.10 9.04
CA GLN A 220 -9.70 0.54 9.93
C GLN A 220 -10.35 -0.46 10.88
N LYS A 221 -10.86 0.05 12.01
CA LYS A 221 -11.66 -0.75 12.94
C LYS A 221 -13.13 -0.69 12.55
N VAL A 222 -13.75 -1.85 12.49
CA VAL A 222 -15.20 -2.03 12.30
C VAL A 222 -15.76 -2.76 13.51
N THR A 223 -16.90 -2.31 14.04
CA THR A 223 -17.51 -2.92 15.23
C THR A 223 -19.03 -2.90 15.10
N GLY A 224 -19.66 -4.06 15.18
CA GLY A 224 -21.12 -4.23 15.29
C GLY A 224 -21.93 -3.76 14.08
N TRP A 225 -21.33 -3.61 12.90
CA TRP A 225 -22.01 -3.09 11.72
C TRP A 225 -22.28 -4.22 10.71
N ASP A 226 -23.39 -4.12 9.99
CA ASP A 226 -23.72 -4.96 8.84
C ASP A 226 -22.82 -4.57 7.67
N VAL A 227 -21.60 -5.13 7.64
CA VAL A 227 -20.58 -4.76 6.64
C VAL A 227 -20.82 -5.44 5.31
N ILE A 228 -21.26 -6.71 5.32
CA ILE A 228 -21.49 -7.47 4.10
C ILE A 228 -22.97 -7.42 3.75
N ASN A 229 -23.30 -6.79 2.62
CA ASN A 229 -24.61 -6.91 2.00
C ASN A 229 -24.52 -7.93 0.88
N MET A 230 -25.26 -9.01 1.01
CA MET A 230 -25.35 -10.07 0.02
C MET A 230 -26.78 -10.23 -0.50
N ALA A 231 -26.95 -10.52 -1.77
CA ALA A 231 -28.23 -10.95 -2.30
C ALA A 231 -28.07 -12.26 -3.06
N VAL A 232 -29.00 -13.19 -2.83
CA VAL A 232 -29.09 -14.50 -3.49
C VAL A 232 -30.51 -14.63 -4.06
N GLY A 233 -30.66 -14.89 -5.35
CA GLY A 233 -31.97 -14.98 -6.01
C GLY A 233 -32.83 -13.72 -5.82
N GLY A 234 -32.24 -12.53 -5.66
CA GLY A 234 -32.92 -11.29 -5.40
C GLY A 234 -33.34 -11.05 -3.93
N LYS A 235 -33.07 -11.99 -3.02
CA LYS A 235 -33.31 -11.82 -1.57
C LYS A 235 -32.05 -11.26 -0.92
N SER A 236 -32.18 -10.11 -0.23
CA SER A 236 -31.08 -9.43 0.44
C SER A 236 -30.88 -9.90 1.86
N CYS A 237 -29.63 -10.10 2.23
CA CYS A 237 -29.18 -10.47 3.56
C CYS A 237 -28.01 -9.59 3.98
N HIS A 238 -27.86 -9.37 5.28
CA HIS A 238 -26.85 -8.52 5.88
C HIS A 238 -26.07 -9.33 6.93
N LEU A 239 -24.74 -9.19 6.91
CA LEU A 239 -23.86 -9.82 7.90
C LEU A 239 -23.03 -8.74 8.61
N GLY A 240 -23.15 -8.75 9.93
CA GLY A 240 -22.32 -7.94 10.80
C GLY A 240 -20.98 -8.57 11.09
N MET A 241 -19.98 -7.74 11.39
CA MET A 241 -18.67 -8.22 11.84
C MET A 241 -18.00 -7.24 12.78
N ASP A 242 -17.15 -7.81 13.64
CA ASP A 242 -16.19 -7.07 14.46
C ASP A 242 -14.79 -7.44 13.97
N VAL A 243 -14.10 -6.47 13.35
CA VAL A 243 -12.77 -6.69 12.77
C VAL A 243 -11.92 -5.45 12.86
N ILE A 244 -10.62 -5.64 13.01
CA ILE A 244 -9.61 -4.59 12.83
C ILE A 244 -8.85 -4.96 11.57
N PHE A 245 -9.08 -4.22 10.50
CA PHE A 245 -8.28 -4.34 9.29
C PHE A 245 -6.94 -3.64 9.52
N GLU A 246 -5.86 -4.40 9.53
CA GLU A 246 -4.49 -3.92 9.71
C GLU A 246 -3.75 -3.84 8.38
N PRO A 247 -2.75 -2.94 8.24
CA PRO A 247 -1.96 -2.83 7.01
C PRO A 247 -1.27 -4.14 6.63
N GLY A 248 -1.30 -4.49 5.33
CA GLY A 248 -0.62 -5.67 4.78
C GLY A 248 -1.23 -7.02 5.14
N LYS A 249 -2.38 -7.05 5.84
CA LYS A 249 -3.02 -8.29 6.28
C LYS A 249 -4.07 -8.81 5.29
N LEU A 250 -4.16 -10.14 5.22
CA LEU A 250 -5.22 -10.86 4.51
C LEU A 250 -6.28 -11.34 5.50
N TYR A 251 -7.54 -11.04 5.21
CA TYR A 251 -8.70 -11.49 5.96
C TYR A 251 -9.57 -12.36 5.06
N ALA A 252 -9.99 -13.52 5.54
CA ALA A 252 -10.88 -14.42 4.83
C ALA A 252 -12.18 -14.64 5.62
N CYS A 253 -13.30 -14.63 4.90
CA CYS A 253 -14.62 -14.89 5.45
C CYS A 253 -15.30 -15.95 4.59
N THR A 254 -15.79 -17.03 5.20
CA THR A 254 -16.62 -18.03 4.53
C THR A 254 -18.06 -17.87 4.97
N ILE A 255 -18.96 -17.72 4.00
CA ILE A 255 -20.40 -17.54 4.21
C ILE A 255 -21.12 -18.78 3.70
N THR A 256 -21.92 -19.43 4.55
CA THR A 256 -22.79 -20.53 4.16
C THR A 256 -24.21 -20.02 3.93
N VAL A 257 -24.81 -20.41 2.81
CA VAL A 257 -26.16 -20.02 2.40
C VAL A 257 -27.13 -21.17 2.62
N ASP A 258 -28.02 -21.02 3.64
CA ASP A 258 -29.07 -21.98 3.93
C ASP A 258 -30.44 -21.51 3.40
N GLU A 259 -31.26 -22.43 2.93
CA GLU A 259 -32.64 -22.13 2.55
C GLU A 259 -33.54 -22.13 3.78
N LEU A 260 -34.26 -21.03 3.99
CA LEU A 260 -35.34 -20.92 4.96
C LEU A 260 -36.70 -20.93 4.25
N VAL A 261 -37.73 -21.31 4.97
CA VAL A 261 -39.13 -21.36 4.44
C VAL A 261 -39.58 -20.00 3.93
N ASP A 262 -39.10 -18.92 4.52
CA ASP A 262 -39.44 -17.51 4.16
C ASP A 262 -38.21 -16.66 3.82
N GLY A 263 -37.04 -17.25 3.53
CA GLY A 263 -35.85 -16.42 3.28
C GLY A 263 -34.57 -17.21 2.97
N VAL A 264 -33.45 -16.53 3.08
CA VAL A 264 -32.10 -17.07 3.05
C VAL A 264 -31.47 -16.79 4.41
N ASN A 265 -30.92 -17.81 5.04
CA ASN A 265 -30.10 -17.63 6.23
C ASN A 265 -28.64 -17.64 5.85
N LEU A 266 -27.86 -16.77 6.45
CA LEU A 266 -26.43 -16.69 6.26
C LEU A 266 -25.73 -16.97 7.59
N GLY A 267 -24.82 -17.95 7.58
CA GLY A 267 -23.91 -18.22 8.67
C GLY A 267 -22.48 -17.81 8.27
N ILE A 268 -21.72 -17.26 9.18
CA ILE A 268 -20.26 -17.14 9.04
C ILE A 268 -19.70 -18.41 9.67
N ASP A 269 -19.18 -19.33 8.84
CA ASP A 269 -18.64 -20.60 9.32
C ASP A 269 -17.22 -20.47 9.85
N SER A 270 -16.43 -19.55 9.28
CA SER A 270 -15.10 -19.27 9.78
C SER A 270 -14.73 -17.80 9.50
N TRP A 271 -14.12 -17.21 10.49
CA TRP A 271 -13.37 -15.98 10.38
C TRP A 271 -11.91 -16.34 10.63
N GLU A 272 -11.11 -16.34 9.58
CA GLU A 272 -9.68 -16.57 9.70
C GLU A 272 -8.92 -15.27 9.44
N ASP A 273 -8.27 -14.76 10.49
CA ASP A 273 -7.13 -13.89 10.35
C ASP A 273 -5.97 -14.79 9.92
N HIS A 274 -5.71 -14.85 8.64
CA HIS A 274 -4.63 -15.68 8.12
C HIS A 274 -3.27 -15.11 8.43
N GLY A 275 -3.11 -14.20 9.37
CA GLY A 275 -1.81 -13.76 9.93
C GLY A 275 -0.61 -13.79 8.97
N ILE A 276 -0.87 -13.92 7.69
CA ILE A 276 0.15 -13.82 6.64
C ILE A 276 0.51 -12.34 6.59
N ASP A 277 1.49 -12.01 7.39
CA ASP A 277 2.17 -10.73 7.34
C ASP A 277 2.92 -10.68 6.01
N TYR A 278 2.33 -10.04 5.00
CA TYR A 278 3.01 -9.75 3.74
C TYR A 278 4.03 -8.61 3.88
N GLY A 279 4.45 -8.30 5.08
CA GLY A 279 5.44 -7.31 5.39
C GLY A 279 6.28 -7.74 6.58
N GLY A 280 7.56 -8.03 6.36
CA GLY A 280 8.51 -8.36 7.41
C GLY A 280 8.53 -7.31 8.52
N ASN A 281 8.76 -7.75 9.75
CA ASN A 281 8.96 -6.90 10.91
C ASN A 281 9.93 -5.77 10.56
N VAL A 282 9.49 -4.56 10.84
CA VAL A 282 10.37 -3.39 10.95
C VAL A 282 10.87 -3.40 12.40
N ASP A 283 12.02 -4.02 12.63
CA ASP A 283 12.81 -3.77 13.83
C ASP A 283 13.58 -2.46 13.66
#